data_fb3b1e4fa76835510462d8005414a8a5
#
_entry.id   fb3b1e4fa76835510462d8005414a8a5
#
_cell.length_a   1.000
_cell.length_b   1.000
_cell.length_c   1.000
_cell.angle_alpha   90.00
_cell.angle_beta   90.00
_cell.angle_gamma   90.00
#
_symmetry.space_group_name_H-M   'P 1'
#
loop_
_entity.id
_entity.type
_entity.pdbx_description
1 polymer ?
#
loop_
_entity_poly.entity_id
_entity_poly.type
_entity_poly.pdbx_seq_one_letter_code
_entity_poly.pdbx_strand_id
1 'polypeptide(L)'
;LTDDEVLELAGAAIAIEHHYGRPMDVEWAKDGLDGTTYIVQARPETASSQTVVTSLRRYVVDAPGEVLASGRAVGDRLAVGPVRVVRGIDELTAFRPGEVLVADTTTPDWEPVMKTASAVVTDRGGRTCHAAIVARELGLPAVVGTGDATTTLTDGEVVTVSCAEGEAGRVYRGEVAHHVDEVDLAGMPRPRTMIMVNLGNPALAFHTSLLPNDGVGLARMEFIISEAIKVHPLALVHPEQIRDEADRALVEELVAGYPDGAAYFVERLSEGVGTIAAAFYPRPVVVRMSDFKTNEYASLVGGSAFEPHEENPMLGFRGASRYAHPAYEEGFALECRAMRRVREEMGLTNVVLMLPFVRRLAEADLVLGRMAELGLARGRDGLQVYAMCEIPNNVILVDEFAHRFDGLSIGSNDLTQLTLGVDRDSEIVAFDYDERDPGVKRMIELAVEGCRRNGIHSGLCGQAPSDYPDMAQFLVEIGIDSMSLNPDSILRTTRAVVELEERLGATT
;
A
#
# COMPACT_ATOMS: atom_id res chain seq x y z
N LEU A 1 4.01 22.56 19.37
CA LEU A 1 4.30 23.54 18.33
C LEU A 1 3.04 23.82 17.51
N THR A 2 2.91 25.06 17.04
CA THR A 2 1.92 25.42 16.02
C THR A 2 2.49 25.16 14.62
N ASP A 3 1.63 25.16 13.59
CA ASP A 3 2.07 24.99 12.19
C ASP A 3 3.05 26.10 11.77
N ASP A 4 2.81 27.35 12.19
CA ASP A 4 3.71 28.46 11.93
C ASP A 4 5.10 28.27 12.57
N GLU A 5 5.16 27.73 13.79
CA GLU A 5 6.40 27.42 14.46
C GLU A 5 7.18 26.27 13.79
N VAL A 6 6.45 25.28 13.27
CA VAL A 6 7.06 24.19 12.48
C VAL A 6 7.64 24.73 11.17
N LEU A 7 6.91 25.62 10.50
CA LEU A 7 7.39 26.26 9.27
C LEU A 7 8.59 27.18 9.52
N GLU A 8 8.62 27.87 10.64
CA GLU A 8 9.77 28.69 11.05
C GLU A 8 11.01 27.82 11.29
N LEU A 9 10.85 26.71 12.02
CA LEU A 9 11.94 25.74 12.25
C LEU A 9 12.42 25.09 10.94
N ALA A 10 11.52 24.71 10.06
CA ALA A 10 11.86 24.18 8.75
C ALA A 10 12.62 25.21 7.90
N GLY A 11 12.20 26.47 7.92
CA GLY A 11 12.90 27.56 7.27
C GLY A 11 14.32 27.78 7.82
N ALA A 12 14.47 27.72 9.12
CA ALA A 12 15.78 27.77 9.78
C ALA A 12 16.68 26.59 9.40
N ALA A 13 16.14 25.37 9.38
CA ALA A 13 16.87 24.17 8.98
C ALA A 13 17.36 24.27 7.53
N ILE A 14 16.51 24.72 6.61
CA ILE A 14 16.87 24.93 5.19
C ILE A 14 17.97 25.99 5.06
N ALA A 15 17.87 27.09 5.78
CA ALA A 15 18.89 28.15 5.76
C ALA A 15 20.26 27.65 6.27
N ILE A 16 20.24 26.82 7.33
CA ILE A 16 21.43 26.19 7.90
C ILE A 16 22.05 25.21 6.89
N GLU A 17 21.25 24.33 6.31
CA GLU A 17 21.71 23.36 5.30
C GLU A 17 22.31 24.07 4.09
N HIS A 18 21.67 25.10 3.60
CA HIS A 18 22.18 25.91 2.48
C HIS A 18 23.50 26.61 2.83
N HIS A 19 23.65 27.12 4.07
CA HIS A 19 24.87 27.76 4.53
C HIS A 19 26.06 26.79 4.59
N TYR A 20 25.85 25.58 5.10
CA TYR A 20 26.90 24.57 5.24
C TYR A 20 27.07 23.70 4.01
N GLY A 21 26.17 23.76 3.03
CA GLY A 21 26.19 22.98 1.79
C GLY A 21 26.04 21.47 1.98
N ARG A 22 25.45 21.05 3.09
CA ARG A 22 25.21 19.64 3.46
C ARG A 22 24.11 19.54 4.52
N PRO A 23 23.46 18.36 4.64
CA PRO A 23 22.49 18.10 5.69
C PRO A 23 23.05 18.30 7.09
N MET A 24 22.27 18.94 7.94
CA MET A 24 22.64 19.29 9.30
C MET A 24 21.60 18.77 10.29
N ASP A 25 22.07 18.17 11.37
CA ASP A 25 21.26 17.84 12.53
C ASP A 25 21.11 19.12 13.38
N VAL A 26 19.88 19.51 13.68
CA VAL A 26 19.59 20.80 14.32
C VAL A 26 18.85 20.57 15.64
N GLU A 27 19.46 21.08 16.73
CA GLU A 27 18.78 21.12 18.02
C GLU A 27 18.15 22.51 18.24
N TRP A 28 16.95 22.51 18.79
CA TRP A 28 16.19 23.72 19.04
C TRP A 28 15.49 23.67 20.41
N ALA A 29 15.14 24.81 20.92
CA ALA A 29 14.37 24.95 22.16
C ALA A 29 13.36 26.08 22.03
N LYS A 30 12.19 25.93 22.64
CA LYS A 30 11.19 26.97 22.76
C LYS A 30 11.22 27.53 24.20
N ASP A 31 11.40 28.85 24.33
CA ASP A 31 11.36 29.51 25.63
C ASP A 31 9.93 29.45 26.20
N GLY A 32 9.82 28.97 27.44
CA GLY A 32 8.55 28.82 28.14
C GLY A 32 7.95 30.15 28.64
N LEU A 33 8.72 31.25 28.62
CA LEU A 33 8.30 32.56 29.10
C LEU A 33 7.75 33.46 27.98
N ASP A 34 8.50 33.54 26.87
CA ASP A 34 8.16 34.43 25.75
C ASP A 34 7.67 33.67 24.49
N GLY A 35 7.79 32.33 24.50
CA GLY A 35 7.37 31.46 23.39
C GLY A 35 8.31 31.49 22.18
N THR A 36 9.45 32.17 22.24
CA THR A 36 10.42 32.28 21.15
C THR A 36 11.13 30.94 20.91
N THR A 37 11.30 30.58 19.64
CA THR A 37 12.03 29.38 19.23
C THR A 37 13.50 29.76 18.95
N TYR A 38 14.44 29.04 19.54
CA TYR A 38 15.87 29.23 19.38
C TYR A 38 16.51 27.99 18.78
N ILE A 39 17.38 28.19 17.78
CA ILE A 39 18.30 27.14 17.35
C ILE A 39 19.46 27.09 18.34
N VAL A 40 19.63 25.96 18.98
CA VAL A 40 20.61 25.77 20.07
C VAL A 40 21.90 25.18 19.51
N GLN A 41 21.81 24.28 18.57
CA GLN A 41 22.97 23.64 17.96
C GLN A 41 22.66 23.25 16.51
N ALA A 42 23.69 23.32 15.67
CA ALA A 42 23.68 22.68 14.35
C ALA A 42 24.99 21.92 14.16
N ARG A 43 24.91 20.65 13.80
CA ARG A 43 26.06 19.78 13.53
C ARG A 43 25.86 19.00 12.25
N PRO A 44 26.94 18.61 11.53
CA PRO A 44 26.80 17.75 10.37
C PRO A 44 26.10 16.45 10.76
N GLU A 45 25.07 16.12 10.01
CA GLU A 45 24.44 14.81 10.09
C GLU A 45 25.45 13.75 9.59
N THR A 46 25.78 12.78 10.45
CA THR A 46 26.85 11.80 10.16
C THR A 46 26.34 10.39 9.90
N ALA A 47 25.07 10.10 10.21
CA ALA A 47 24.56 8.73 10.21
C ALA A 47 23.63 8.42 9.01
N SER A 48 22.77 9.33 8.60
CA SER A 48 21.69 9.01 7.65
C SER A 48 21.78 9.73 6.31
N SER A 49 22.38 10.92 6.28
CA SER A 49 22.34 11.80 5.10
C SER A 49 23.33 11.45 3.98
N GLN A 50 24.31 10.63 4.24
CA GLN A 50 25.26 10.18 3.19
C GLN A 50 24.76 8.94 2.45
N THR A 51 23.64 8.41 2.82
CA THR A 51 22.99 7.35 2.08
C THR A 51 22.02 7.95 1.05
N VAL A 52 22.54 8.63 0.02
CA VAL A 52 21.94 8.44 -1.28
C VAL A 52 21.93 6.92 -1.41
N VAL A 53 20.75 6.28 -1.44
CA VAL A 53 20.66 4.84 -1.65
C VAL A 53 21.09 4.61 -3.09
N THR A 54 22.41 4.70 -3.30
CA THR A 54 23.07 4.32 -4.55
C THR A 54 23.22 2.81 -4.61
N SER A 55 22.99 2.13 -3.48
CA SER A 55 23.07 0.67 -3.42
C SER A 55 21.89 0.09 -2.65
N LEU A 56 21.35 -1.02 -3.11
CA LEU A 56 20.33 -1.79 -2.44
C LEU A 56 20.95 -3.05 -1.85
N ARG A 57 20.57 -3.38 -0.62
CA ARG A 57 21.02 -4.61 0.05
C ARG A 57 20.26 -5.80 -0.51
N ARG A 58 20.98 -6.72 -1.15
CA ARG A 58 20.50 -8.01 -1.62
C ARG A 58 21.03 -9.10 -0.71
N TYR A 59 20.14 -9.81 -0.04
CA TYR A 59 20.52 -10.98 0.75
C TYR A 59 20.83 -12.16 -0.18
N VAL A 60 21.96 -12.83 0.05
CA VAL A 60 22.40 -14.00 -0.71
C VAL A 60 22.72 -15.12 0.27
N VAL A 61 22.09 -16.26 0.10
CA VAL A 61 22.40 -17.47 0.89
C VAL A 61 23.64 -18.12 0.29
N ASP A 62 24.75 -18.17 1.05
CA ASP A 62 26.04 -18.71 0.61
C ASP A 62 26.04 -20.23 0.53
N ALA A 63 25.44 -20.86 1.52
CA ALA A 63 25.32 -22.30 1.61
C ALA A 63 23.92 -22.66 2.13
N PRO A 64 23.04 -23.18 1.26
CA PRO A 64 21.72 -23.63 1.72
C PRO A 64 21.86 -24.76 2.74
N GLY A 65 21.14 -24.62 3.86
CA GLY A 65 21.03 -25.62 4.89
C GLY A 65 19.97 -26.68 4.56
N GLU A 66 19.63 -27.49 5.57
CA GLU A 66 18.49 -28.41 5.49
C GLU A 66 17.20 -27.60 5.38
N VAL A 67 16.43 -27.80 4.31
CA VAL A 67 15.13 -27.16 4.13
C VAL A 67 14.07 -27.91 4.94
N LEU A 68 13.45 -27.23 5.89
CA LEU A 68 12.37 -27.77 6.73
C LEU A 68 10.99 -27.55 6.13
N ALA A 69 10.78 -26.38 5.49
CA ALA A 69 9.54 -26.04 4.80
C ALA A 69 9.86 -25.13 3.60
N SER A 70 9.00 -25.19 2.59
CA SER A 70 9.10 -24.31 1.43
C SER A 70 7.72 -23.85 0.97
N GLY A 71 7.63 -22.60 0.48
CA GLY A 71 6.39 -22.01 0.02
C GLY A 71 6.67 -20.85 -0.92
N ARG A 72 5.76 -19.90 -1.01
CA ARG A 72 5.93 -18.67 -1.78
C ARG A 72 6.66 -17.62 -0.95
N ALA A 73 7.70 -17.03 -1.49
CA ALA A 73 8.41 -15.92 -0.87
C ALA A 73 7.57 -14.63 -0.90
N VAL A 74 7.61 -13.89 0.21
CA VAL A 74 7.05 -12.55 0.34
C VAL A 74 8.15 -11.64 0.89
N GLY A 75 8.52 -10.63 0.13
CA GLY A 75 9.72 -9.84 0.37
C GLY A 75 10.98 -10.45 -0.27
N ASP A 76 12.12 -9.83 0.01
CA ASP A 76 13.44 -10.17 -0.54
C ASP A 76 14.49 -10.37 0.57
N ARG A 77 14.04 -10.37 1.82
CA ARG A 77 14.89 -10.43 3.01
C ARG A 77 15.02 -11.84 3.56
N LEU A 78 15.93 -11.92 4.51
CA LEU A 78 16.18 -13.11 5.30
C LEU A 78 16.11 -12.72 6.78
N ALA A 79 15.51 -13.57 7.60
CA ALA A 79 15.50 -13.39 9.04
C ALA A 79 15.78 -14.70 9.76
N VAL A 80 16.41 -14.60 10.94
CA VAL A 80 16.73 -15.70 11.82
C VAL A 80 15.98 -15.52 13.13
N GLY A 81 15.39 -16.57 13.65
CA GLY A 81 14.71 -16.52 14.94
C GLY A 81 14.21 -17.89 15.43
N PRO A 82 13.87 -17.99 16.71
CA PRO A 82 13.23 -19.19 17.24
C PRO A 82 11.78 -19.29 16.76
N VAL A 83 11.35 -20.47 16.41
CA VAL A 83 9.99 -20.78 15.96
C VAL A 83 8.99 -20.62 17.11
N ARG A 84 7.85 -20.05 16.81
CA ARG A 84 6.64 -20.10 17.63
C ARG A 84 5.45 -20.52 16.78
N VAL A 85 4.99 -21.74 16.99
CA VAL A 85 3.78 -22.27 16.35
C VAL A 85 2.57 -21.78 17.13
N VAL A 86 1.67 -21.06 16.44
CA VAL A 86 0.45 -20.50 17.02
C VAL A 86 -0.75 -21.06 16.26
N ARG A 87 -1.63 -21.74 16.98
CA ARG A 87 -2.79 -22.44 16.40
C ARG A 87 -4.10 -21.67 16.50
N GLY A 88 -4.11 -20.62 17.30
CA GLY A 88 -5.31 -19.80 17.50
C GLY A 88 -5.01 -18.49 18.21
N ILE A 89 -5.98 -17.57 18.16
CA ILE A 89 -5.88 -16.23 18.75
C ILE A 89 -5.53 -16.28 20.24
N ASP A 90 -6.02 -17.25 20.97
CA ASP A 90 -5.77 -17.42 22.41
C ASP A 90 -4.29 -17.68 22.72
N GLU A 91 -3.52 -18.22 21.76
CA GLU A 91 -2.10 -18.51 21.91
C GLU A 91 -1.19 -17.33 21.58
N LEU A 92 -1.72 -16.25 20.96
CA LEU A 92 -0.95 -15.06 20.58
C LEU A 92 -0.24 -14.39 21.77
N THR A 93 -0.82 -14.50 22.97
CA THR A 93 -0.24 -13.94 24.20
C THR A 93 1.08 -14.59 24.62
N ALA A 94 1.37 -15.79 24.11
CA ALA A 94 2.62 -16.51 24.38
C ALA A 94 3.76 -16.11 23.43
N PHE A 95 3.47 -15.39 22.35
CA PHE A 95 4.44 -14.94 21.34
C PHE A 95 5.38 -13.90 21.92
N ARG A 96 6.66 -13.98 21.58
CA ARG A 96 7.69 -13.04 22.04
C ARG A 96 8.30 -12.30 20.86
N PRO A 97 8.65 -11.01 21.02
CA PRO A 97 9.35 -10.25 20.00
C PRO A 97 10.61 -10.98 19.49
N GLY A 98 10.79 -11.00 18.19
CA GLY A 98 11.90 -11.65 17.51
C GLY A 98 11.71 -13.14 17.21
N GLU A 99 10.62 -13.76 17.63
CA GLU A 99 10.26 -15.12 17.22
C GLU A 99 9.78 -15.15 15.76
N VAL A 100 9.91 -16.30 15.10
CA VAL A 100 9.31 -16.61 13.81
C VAL A 100 7.88 -17.10 14.06
N LEU A 101 6.91 -16.34 13.57
CA LEU A 101 5.50 -16.71 13.69
C LEU A 101 5.15 -17.81 12.67
N VAL A 102 4.72 -18.96 13.16
CA VAL A 102 4.28 -20.09 12.33
C VAL A 102 2.81 -20.39 12.61
N ALA A 103 1.98 -20.36 11.58
CA ALA A 103 0.54 -20.54 11.71
C ALA A 103 -0.05 -21.27 10.49
N ASP A 104 -1.25 -21.80 10.63
CA ASP A 104 -2.00 -22.33 9.50
C ASP A 104 -2.38 -21.20 8.52
N THR A 105 -2.99 -20.14 9.03
CA THR A 105 -3.30 -18.88 8.31
C THR A 105 -3.34 -17.75 9.32
N THR A 106 -3.38 -16.50 8.84
CA THR A 106 -3.54 -15.30 9.70
C THR A 106 -4.79 -14.53 9.33
N THR A 107 -5.36 -13.84 10.33
CA THR A 107 -6.47 -12.90 10.21
C THR A 107 -6.02 -11.52 10.72
N PRO A 108 -6.79 -10.45 10.54
CA PRO A 108 -6.43 -9.11 11.04
C PRO A 108 -6.03 -9.06 12.53
N ASP A 109 -6.62 -9.90 13.38
CA ASP A 109 -6.31 -9.97 14.81
C ASP A 109 -4.86 -10.39 15.12
N TRP A 110 -4.12 -10.93 14.14
CA TRP A 110 -2.73 -11.35 14.27
C TRP A 110 -1.71 -10.23 14.06
N GLU A 111 -2.15 -9.10 13.53
CA GLU A 111 -1.28 -8.01 13.15
C GLU A 111 -0.40 -7.47 14.29
N PRO A 112 -0.89 -7.30 15.54
CA PRO A 112 -0.06 -6.86 16.65
C PRO A 112 1.14 -7.78 16.92
N VAL A 113 0.98 -9.09 16.73
CA VAL A 113 2.05 -10.07 16.87
C VAL A 113 2.99 -10.05 15.67
N MET A 114 2.44 -9.93 14.46
CA MET A 114 3.24 -9.82 13.24
C MET A 114 4.19 -8.61 13.29
N LYS A 115 3.78 -7.49 13.89
CA LYS A 115 4.64 -6.30 14.08
C LYS A 115 5.91 -6.54 14.88
N THR A 116 5.93 -7.57 15.71
CA THR A 116 7.07 -7.91 16.58
C THR A 116 7.80 -9.18 16.13
N ALA A 117 7.27 -9.89 15.16
CA ALA A 117 7.86 -11.11 14.61
C ALA A 117 9.13 -10.80 13.81
N SER A 118 10.08 -11.74 13.79
CA SER A 118 11.22 -11.66 12.88
C SER A 118 10.87 -12.10 11.46
N ALA A 119 9.96 -13.05 11.32
CA ALA A 119 9.43 -13.56 10.06
C ALA A 119 8.06 -14.19 10.28
N VAL A 120 7.35 -14.46 9.18
CA VAL A 120 6.06 -15.17 9.19
C VAL A 120 6.11 -16.39 8.27
N VAL A 121 5.56 -17.51 8.72
CA VAL A 121 5.42 -18.73 7.93
C VAL A 121 3.98 -19.22 8.05
N THR A 122 3.32 -19.51 6.93
CA THR A 122 1.95 -20.05 6.95
C THR A 122 1.79 -21.27 6.09
N ASP A 123 0.97 -22.23 6.57
CA ASP A 123 0.68 -23.45 5.82
C ASP A 123 -0.21 -23.14 4.63
N ARG A 124 -1.20 -22.28 4.80
CA ARG A 124 -2.14 -21.88 3.75
C ARG A 124 -1.92 -20.43 3.32
N GLY A 125 -2.33 -20.15 2.09
CA GLY A 125 -2.31 -18.82 1.52
C GLY A 125 -1.34 -18.67 0.35
N GLY A 126 -1.64 -17.71 -0.50
CA GLY A 126 -0.80 -17.28 -1.61
C GLY A 126 -0.21 -15.89 -1.35
N ARG A 127 0.44 -15.30 -2.35
CA ARG A 127 1.03 -13.95 -2.27
C ARG A 127 0.01 -12.82 -2.04
N THR A 128 -1.28 -13.11 -2.16
CA THR A 128 -2.39 -12.18 -1.95
C THR A 128 -3.14 -12.42 -0.64
N CYS A 129 -2.76 -13.42 0.18
CA CYS A 129 -3.39 -13.67 1.46
C CYS A 129 -3.04 -12.58 2.49
N HIS A 130 -3.79 -12.53 3.58
CA HIS A 130 -3.60 -11.56 4.66
C HIS A 130 -2.16 -11.55 5.20
N ALA A 131 -1.58 -12.74 5.50
CA ALA A 131 -0.20 -12.85 5.96
C ALA A 131 0.80 -12.19 5.00
N ALA A 132 0.63 -12.40 3.69
CA ALA A 132 1.51 -11.85 2.67
C ALA A 132 1.37 -10.32 2.53
N ILE A 133 0.13 -9.82 2.58
CA ILE A 133 -0.14 -8.37 2.47
C ILE A 133 0.47 -7.65 3.68
N VAL A 134 0.17 -8.09 4.88
CA VAL A 134 0.66 -7.48 6.13
C VAL A 134 2.19 -7.61 6.24
N ALA A 135 2.77 -8.75 5.90
CA ALA A 135 4.23 -8.92 5.91
C ALA A 135 4.94 -7.92 4.98
N ARG A 136 4.40 -7.67 3.78
CA ARG A 136 4.94 -6.64 2.86
C ARG A 136 4.86 -5.24 3.47
N GLU A 137 3.71 -4.88 4.03
CA GLU A 137 3.51 -3.56 4.64
C GLU A 137 4.40 -3.35 5.88
N LEU A 138 4.72 -4.42 6.60
CA LEU A 138 5.64 -4.39 7.75
C LEU A 138 7.11 -4.55 7.34
N GLY A 139 7.42 -4.88 6.08
CA GLY A 139 8.77 -5.16 5.61
C GLY A 139 9.37 -6.46 6.19
N LEU A 140 8.52 -7.43 6.57
CA LEU A 140 8.92 -8.72 7.12
C LEU A 140 9.09 -9.75 6.01
N PRO A 141 10.13 -10.63 6.08
CA PRO A 141 10.16 -11.80 5.23
C PRO A 141 9.04 -12.77 5.64
N ALA A 142 8.27 -13.25 4.67
CA ALA A 142 7.30 -14.30 4.94
C ALA A 142 7.33 -15.41 3.89
N VAL A 143 7.08 -16.64 4.33
CA VAL A 143 6.92 -17.82 3.47
C VAL A 143 5.51 -18.34 3.65
N VAL A 144 4.71 -18.25 2.59
CA VAL A 144 3.29 -18.60 2.65
C VAL A 144 2.97 -19.81 1.77
N GLY A 145 1.95 -20.59 2.17
CA GLY A 145 1.53 -21.77 1.42
C GLY A 145 2.51 -22.92 1.52
N THR A 146 3.07 -23.18 2.71
CA THR A 146 4.01 -24.28 2.94
C THR A 146 3.33 -25.64 3.02
N GLY A 147 2.08 -25.69 3.42
CA GLY A 147 1.26 -26.90 3.55
C GLY A 147 1.42 -27.65 4.86
N ASP A 148 2.59 -27.60 5.50
CA ASP A 148 2.91 -28.46 6.65
C ASP A 148 3.84 -27.82 7.71
N ALA A 149 4.17 -26.55 7.61
CA ALA A 149 5.11 -25.88 8.53
C ALA A 149 4.67 -25.96 10.00
N THR A 150 3.36 -25.86 10.27
CA THR A 150 2.82 -25.98 11.64
C THR A 150 3.02 -27.35 12.28
N THR A 151 3.29 -28.37 11.47
CA THR A 151 3.54 -29.75 11.93
C THR A 151 5.02 -30.13 11.83
N THR A 152 5.76 -29.52 10.94
CA THR A 152 7.18 -29.81 10.69
C THR A 152 8.10 -29.02 11.60
N LEU A 153 7.76 -27.74 11.86
CA LEU A 153 8.56 -26.85 12.69
C LEU A 153 8.21 -27.03 14.17
N THR A 154 9.22 -26.93 15.02
CA THR A 154 9.08 -27.16 16.48
C THR A 154 9.32 -25.85 17.24
N ASP A 155 8.48 -25.58 18.24
CA ASP A 155 8.62 -24.41 19.12
C ASP A 155 10.02 -24.30 19.72
N GLY A 156 10.60 -23.10 19.62
CA GLY A 156 11.93 -22.78 20.12
C GLY A 156 13.09 -23.24 19.23
N GLU A 157 12.84 -24.01 18.17
CA GLU A 157 13.86 -24.34 17.16
C GLU A 157 14.27 -23.08 16.43
N VAL A 158 15.58 -22.81 16.34
CA VAL A 158 16.09 -21.69 15.57
C VAL A 158 16.04 -22.03 14.08
N VAL A 159 15.45 -21.15 13.29
CA VAL A 159 15.36 -21.30 11.84
C VAL A 159 15.77 -20.03 11.12
N THR A 160 16.17 -20.17 9.85
CA THR A 160 16.34 -19.07 8.92
C THR A 160 15.19 -19.08 7.91
N VAL A 161 14.41 -18.01 7.89
CA VAL A 161 13.36 -17.80 6.89
C VAL A 161 13.95 -16.94 5.77
N SER A 162 14.09 -17.51 4.58
CA SER A 162 14.70 -16.85 3.43
C SER A 162 13.66 -16.58 2.34
N CYS A 163 13.54 -15.32 1.95
CA CYS A 163 12.83 -14.86 0.76
C CYS A 163 13.80 -14.33 -0.32
N ALA A 164 15.11 -14.52 -0.13
CA ALA A 164 16.16 -13.99 -1.00
C ALA A 164 16.40 -14.80 -2.28
N GLU A 165 15.76 -15.94 -2.44
CA GLU A 165 16.03 -16.91 -3.51
C GLU A 165 14.99 -16.87 -4.64
N GLY A 166 14.39 -15.70 -4.86
CA GLY A 166 13.39 -15.47 -5.90
C GLY A 166 11.97 -15.79 -5.45
N GLU A 167 11.21 -16.54 -6.24
CA GLU A 167 9.79 -16.82 -5.96
C GLU A 167 9.57 -17.86 -4.86
N ALA A 168 10.55 -18.72 -4.63
CA ALA A 168 10.48 -19.75 -3.62
C ALA A 168 11.02 -19.22 -2.29
N GLY A 169 10.15 -19.18 -1.28
CA GLY A 169 10.55 -18.96 0.10
C GLY A 169 10.95 -20.28 0.77
N ARG A 170 11.99 -20.26 1.57
CA ARG A 170 12.49 -21.45 2.27
C ARG A 170 12.71 -21.19 3.74
N VAL A 171 12.41 -22.19 4.54
CA VAL A 171 12.72 -22.23 5.97
C VAL A 171 13.81 -23.25 6.19
N TYR A 172 14.98 -22.78 6.58
CA TYR A 172 16.16 -23.60 6.82
C TYR A 172 16.32 -23.89 8.31
N ARG A 173 16.84 -25.07 8.64
CA ARG A 173 17.24 -25.44 9.99
C ARG A 173 18.43 -24.59 10.44
N GLY A 174 18.32 -23.97 11.61
CA GLY A 174 19.38 -23.16 12.20
C GLY A 174 19.64 -21.84 11.47
N GLU A 175 20.74 -21.21 11.77
CA GLU A 175 21.24 -20.03 11.09
C GLU A 175 22.08 -20.45 9.89
N VAL A 176 21.67 -20.06 8.67
CA VAL A 176 22.44 -20.34 7.45
C VAL A 176 23.40 -19.20 7.13
N ALA A 177 24.58 -19.55 6.58
CA ALA A 177 25.55 -18.57 6.13
C ALA A 177 24.96 -17.76 4.98
N HIS A 178 25.00 -16.45 5.11
CA HIS A 178 24.51 -15.51 4.13
C HIS A 178 25.36 -14.25 4.15
N HIS A 179 25.37 -13.53 3.03
CA HIS A 179 25.94 -12.19 2.94
C HIS A 179 24.96 -11.21 2.32
N VAL A 180 25.28 -9.94 2.42
CA VAL A 180 24.48 -8.87 1.84
C VAL A 180 25.30 -8.22 0.74
N ASP A 181 24.86 -8.39 -0.52
CA ASP A 181 25.39 -7.64 -1.66
C ASP A 181 24.82 -6.23 -1.70
N GLU A 182 25.66 -5.28 -2.01
CA GLU A 182 25.20 -3.93 -2.34
C GLU A 182 25.06 -3.80 -3.86
N VAL A 183 23.82 -3.62 -4.33
CA VAL A 183 23.52 -3.41 -5.76
C VAL A 183 23.53 -1.90 -6.02
N ASP A 184 24.47 -1.43 -6.85
CA ASP A 184 24.54 -0.02 -7.27
C ASP A 184 23.31 0.33 -8.13
N LEU A 185 22.57 1.37 -7.72
CA LEU A 185 21.39 1.90 -8.40
C LEU A 185 21.71 3.12 -9.29
N ALA A 186 22.89 3.74 -9.11
CA ALA A 186 23.24 5.01 -9.75
C ALA A 186 23.36 4.95 -11.28
N GLY A 187 23.53 3.75 -11.85
CA GLY A 187 23.66 3.53 -13.29
C GLY A 187 22.50 2.76 -13.93
N MET A 188 21.42 2.52 -13.21
CA MET A 188 20.32 1.70 -13.72
C MET A 188 19.56 2.43 -14.84
N PRO A 189 19.49 1.86 -16.06
CA PRO A 189 18.74 2.46 -17.15
C PRO A 189 17.24 2.52 -16.79
N ARG A 190 16.57 3.59 -17.21
CA ARG A 190 15.14 3.75 -17.00
C ARG A 190 14.35 3.25 -18.21
N PRO A 191 13.34 2.42 -18.01
CA PRO A 191 12.47 2.02 -19.11
C PRO A 191 11.55 3.17 -19.53
N ARG A 192 10.99 3.07 -20.72
CA ARG A 192 9.95 3.98 -21.21
C ARG A 192 8.63 3.76 -20.47
N THR A 193 8.29 2.51 -20.18
CA THR A 193 7.17 2.14 -19.33
C THR A 193 7.45 2.58 -17.90
N MET A 194 6.60 3.44 -17.32
CA MET A 194 6.79 3.94 -15.96
C MET A 194 6.70 2.81 -14.94
N ILE A 195 7.72 2.70 -14.11
CA ILE A 195 7.74 1.74 -12.99
C ILE A 195 7.34 2.49 -11.72
N MET A 196 6.15 2.21 -11.26
CA MET A 196 5.60 2.80 -10.04
C MET A 196 5.59 1.81 -8.88
N VAL A 197 5.27 2.25 -7.67
CA VAL A 197 5.23 1.39 -6.49
C VAL A 197 3.84 1.27 -5.92
N ASN A 198 3.52 0.10 -5.34
CA ASN A 198 2.38 -0.09 -4.45
C ASN A 198 2.82 0.20 -3.02
N LEU A 199 2.09 1.07 -2.33
CA LEU A 199 2.43 1.48 -0.96
C LEU A 199 1.15 1.74 -0.15
N GLY A 200 1.04 1.15 1.04
CA GLY A 200 -0.05 1.40 1.97
C GLY A 200 0.45 2.07 3.24
N ASN A 201 1.62 1.68 3.73
CA ASN A 201 2.17 2.15 4.99
C ASN A 201 3.00 3.44 4.82
N PRO A 202 2.56 4.59 5.40
CA PRO A 202 3.30 5.85 5.34
C PRO A 202 4.71 5.76 5.94
N ALA A 203 4.93 4.90 6.94
CA ALA A 203 6.24 4.74 7.58
C ALA A 203 7.32 4.20 6.60
N LEU A 204 6.91 3.49 5.55
CA LEU A 204 7.83 2.97 4.52
C LEU A 204 8.05 3.95 3.37
N ALA A 205 7.31 5.05 3.31
CA ALA A 205 7.26 5.93 2.15
C ALA A 205 8.63 6.51 1.79
N PHE A 206 9.34 7.06 2.76
CA PHE A 206 10.65 7.67 2.53
C PHE A 206 11.66 6.63 2.01
N HIS A 207 11.76 5.48 2.68
CA HIS A 207 12.68 4.41 2.25
C HIS A 207 12.34 3.90 0.84
N THR A 208 11.06 3.67 0.56
CA THR A 208 10.59 3.20 -0.75
C THR A 208 10.81 4.24 -1.85
N SER A 209 10.72 5.52 -1.53
CA SER A 209 10.95 6.61 -2.50
C SER A 209 12.37 6.65 -3.05
N LEU A 210 13.34 6.10 -2.32
CA LEU A 210 14.75 6.01 -2.73
C LEU A 210 15.01 4.91 -3.77
N LEU A 211 14.11 3.94 -3.93
CA LEU A 211 14.18 2.97 -5.01
C LEU A 211 14.01 3.64 -6.37
N PRO A 212 14.57 3.08 -7.46
CA PRO A 212 14.32 3.60 -8.81
C PRO A 212 12.85 3.40 -9.19
N ASN A 213 12.08 4.48 -9.17
CA ASN A 213 10.65 4.47 -9.48
C ASN A 213 10.19 5.81 -10.04
N ASP A 214 9.01 5.82 -10.64
CA ASP A 214 8.37 6.99 -11.24
C ASP A 214 7.20 7.53 -10.38
N GLY A 215 7.05 7.05 -9.15
CA GLY A 215 6.01 7.47 -8.22
C GLY A 215 5.24 6.31 -7.60
N VAL A 216 4.11 6.61 -6.98
CA VAL A 216 3.21 5.63 -6.36
C VAL A 216 2.00 5.43 -7.26
N GLY A 217 1.81 4.22 -7.81
CA GLY A 217 0.67 3.91 -8.66
C GLY A 217 -0.55 3.40 -7.89
N LEU A 218 -0.35 2.99 -6.63
CA LEU A 218 -1.42 2.67 -5.70
C LEU A 218 -0.98 2.97 -4.26
N ALA A 219 -1.48 4.08 -3.71
CA ALA A 219 -1.49 4.33 -2.28
C ALA A 219 -2.84 3.89 -1.69
N ARG A 220 -2.82 2.95 -0.76
CA ARG A 220 -4.03 2.38 -0.16
C ARG A 220 -4.43 3.16 1.08
N MET A 221 -5.54 3.90 0.98
CA MET A 221 -6.09 4.68 2.09
C MET A 221 -6.55 3.78 3.24
N GLU A 222 -7.01 2.57 2.93
CA GLU A 222 -7.49 1.59 3.90
C GLU A 222 -6.46 1.28 4.97
N PHE A 223 -5.18 1.17 4.59
CA PHE A 223 -4.12 0.90 5.56
C PHE A 223 -3.99 2.05 6.57
N ILE A 224 -4.06 3.30 6.10
CA ILE A 224 -4.01 4.47 7.00
C ILE A 224 -5.23 4.49 7.92
N ILE A 225 -6.42 4.17 7.39
CA ILE A 225 -7.66 4.13 8.18
C ILE A 225 -7.57 3.03 9.24
N SER A 226 -7.15 1.82 8.88
CA SER A 226 -7.07 0.70 9.82
C SER A 226 -6.00 0.88 10.88
N GLU A 227 -4.84 1.44 10.52
CA GLU A 227 -3.71 1.51 11.43
C GLU A 227 -3.61 2.81 12.24
N ALA A 228 -3.86 3.96 11.60
CA ALA A 228 -3.68 5.24 12.23
C ALA A 228 -4.97 5.84 12.79
N ILE A 229 -6.11 5.55 12.16
CA ILE A 229 -7.43 6.06 12.59
C ILE A 229 -8.16 5.03 13.43
N LYS A 230 -8.23 3.78 12.98
CA LYS A 230 -8.82 2.60 13.65
C LYS A 230 -10.34 2.63 13.83
N VAL A 231 -10.97 3.76 13.60
CA VAL A 231 -12.40 4.00 13.87
C VAL A 231 -13.15 4.14 12.55
N HIS A 232 -14.36 3.57 12.51
CA HIS A 232 -15.26 3.77 11.38
C HIS A 232 -15.59 5.27 11.20
N PRO A 233 -15.54 5.84 9.97
CA PRO A 233 -15.74 7.29 9.77
C PRO A 233 -17.05 7.81 10.34
N LEU A 234 -18.15 7.08 10.17
CA LEU A 234 -19.46 7.49 10.73
C LEU A 234 -19.54 7.35 12.26
N ALA A 235 -18.75 6.46 12.87
CA ALA A 235 -18.67 6.38 14.32
C ALA A 235 -17.98 7.61 14.94
N LEU A 236 -17.10 8.27 14.19
CA LEU A 236 -16.50 9.54 14.58
C LEU A 236 -17.46 10.73 14.45
N VAL A 237 -18.40 10.67 13.49
CA VAL A 237 -19.41 11.71 13.26
C VAL A 237 -20.62 11.52 14.22
N HIS A 238 -21.00 10.28 14.48
CA HIS A 238 -22.17 9.90 15.26
C HIS A 238 -21.83 8.95 16.42
N PRO A 239 -20.97 9.35 17.37
CA PRO A 239 -20.52 8.50 18.47
C PRO A 239 -21.67 8.02 19.37
N GLU A 240 -22.78 8.75 19.40
CA GLU A 240 -23.98 8.38 20.13
C GLU A 240 -24.70 7.13 19.60
N GLN A 241 -24.39 6.72 18.34
CA GLN A 241 -24.95 5.51 17.73
C GLN A 241 -24.13 4.26 18.04
N ILE A 242 -22.93 4.39 18.58
CA ILE A 242 -22.09 3.27 18.99
C ILE A 242 -22.76 2.54 20.15
N ARG A 243 -23.03 1.24 19.96
CA ARG A 243 -23.75 0.43 20.95
C ARG A 243 -22.82 -0.17 22.00
N ASP A 244 -21.59 -0.51 21.60
CA ASP A 244 -20.59 -1.08 22.48
C ASP A 244 -19.95 0.02 23.35
N GLU A 245 -19.94 -0.17 24.68
CA GLU A 245 -19.39 0.81 25.62
C GLU A 245 -17.85 0.89 25.53
N ALA A 246 -17.18 -0.21 25.24
CA ALA A 246 -15.73 -0.22 25.09
C ALA A 246 -15.29 0.52 23.83
N ASP A 247 -16.00 0.29 22.71
CA ASP A 247 -15.78 1.04 21.47
C ASP A 247 -16.00 2.54 21.67
N ARG A 248 -17.06 2.91 22.38
CA ARG A 248 -17.36 4.32 22.67
C ARG A 248 -16.27 4.98 23.51
N ALA A 249 -15.83 4.31 24.58
CA ALA A 249 -14.74 4.80 25.42
C ALA A 249 -13.42 4.95 24.64
N LEU A 250 -13.12 4.01 23.75
CA LEU A 250 -11.93 4.08 22.89
C LEU A 250 -12.02 5.23 21.89
N VAL A 251 -13.19 5.49 21.30
CA VAL A 251 -13.40 6.65 20.41
C VAL A 251 -13.18 7.94 21.19
N GLU A 252 -13.73 8.08 22.40
CA GLU A 252 -13.53 9.25 23.27
C GLU A 252 -12.05 9.47 23.60
N GLU A 253 -11.31 8.39 23.89
CA GLU A 253 -9.87 8.46 24.15
C GLU A 253 -9.07 8.93 22.91
N LEU A 254 -9.33 8.35 21.74
CA LEU A 254 -8.63 8.67 20.50
C LEU A 254 -8.88 10.12 20.04
N VAL A 255 -10.07 10.64 20.28
CA VAL A 255 -10.49 11.99 19.86
C VAL A 255 -10.12 13.07 20.90
N ALA A 256 -9.71 12.70 22.11
CA ALA A 256 -9.53 13.64 23.25
C ALA A 256 -8.59 14.84 22.96
N GLY A 257 -7.68 14.73 22.00
CA GLY A 257 -6.76 15.83 21.61
C GLY A 257 -7.26 16.67 20.41
N TYR A 258 -8.46 16.41 19.91
CA TYR A 258 -9.01 17.04 18.71
C TYR A 258 -10.32 17.79 19.01
N PRO A 259 -10.71 18.76 18.20
CA PRO A 259 -11.97 19.48 18.36
C PRO A 259 -13.19 18.57 18.33
N ASP A 260 -13.18 17.58 17.45
CA ASP A 260 -14.22 16.56 17.27
C ASP A 260 -13.67 15.34 16.49
N GLY A 261 -14.48 14.30 16.33
CA GLY A 261 -14.12 13.10 15.59
C GLY A 261 -13.89 13.33 14.11
N ALA A 262 -14.57 14.29 13.51
CA ALA A 262 -14.36 14.64 12.10
C ALA A 262 -12.97 15.29 11.88
N ALA A 263 -12.55 16.18 12.78
CA ALA A 263 -11.22 16.78 12.77
C ALA A 263 -10.14 15.71 12.96
N TYR A 264 -10.32 14.79 13.92
CA TYR A 264 -9.42 13.64 14.11
C TYR A 264 -9.23 12.83 12.82
N PHE A 265 -10.33 12.44 12.16
CA PHE A 265 -10.25 11.66 10.91
C PHE A 265 -9.50 12.40 9.83
N VAL A 266 -9.90 13.66 9.57
CA VAL A 266 -9.31 14.47 8.50
C VAL A 266 -7.83 14.70 8.75
N GLU A 267 -7.42 15.00 9.98
CA GLU A 267 -6.02 15.24 10.33
C GLU A 267 -5.19 13.97 10.15
N ARG A 268 -5.61 12.85 10.77
CA ARG A 268 -4.85 11.59 10.69
C ARG A 268 -4.74 11.04 9.27
N LEU A 269 -5.83 11.13 8.48
CA LEU A 269 -5.79 10.70 7.08
C LEU A 269 -4.89 11.61 6.24
N SER A 270 -5.00 12.93 6.42
CA SER A 270 -4.17 13.87 5.66
C SER A 270 -2.68 13.76 6.03
N GLU A 271 -2.34 13.51 7.29
CA GLU A 271 -0.95 13.23 7.71
C GLU A 271 -0.39 11.98 7.02
N GLY A 272 -1.15 10.88 7.01
CA GLY A 272 -0.69 9.64 6.39
C GLY A 272 -0.49 9.78 4.88
N VAL A 273 -1.48 10.33 4.17
CA VAL A 273 -1.38 10.57 2.73
C VAL A 273 -0.32 11.63 2.42
N GLY A 274 -0.26 12.69 3.22
CA GLY A 274 0.74 13.76 3.09
C GLY A 274 2.17 13.24 3.25
N THR A 275 2.41 12.33 4.20
CA THR A 275 3.70 11.67 4.38
C THR A 275 4.13 10.91 3.11
N ILE A 276 3.23 10.15 2.51
CA ILE A 276 3.50 9.43 1.26
C ILE A 276 3.76 10.45 0.13
N ALA A 277 2.88 11.42 -0.02
CA ALA A 277 2.99 12.41 -1.09
C ALA A 277 4.29 13.24 -1.00
N ALA A 278 4.68 13.65 0.20
CA ALA A 278 5.91 14.40 0.43
C ALA A 278 7.16 13.56 0.12
N ALA A 279 7.19 12.30 0.53
CA ALA A 279 8.33 11.40 0.27
C ALA A 279 8.59 11.20 -1.23
N PHE A 280 7.55 11.25 -2.05
CA PHE A 280 7.65 11.04 -3.49
C PHE A 280 7.66 12.35 -4.31
N TYR A 281 7.45 13.51 -3.68
CA TYR A 281 7.38 14.77 -4.40
C TYR A 281 8.63 15.03 -5.26
N PRO A 282 8.53 15.49 -6.53
CA PRO A 282 7.31 15.85 -7.29
C PRO A 282 6.67 14.67 -8.07
N ARG A 283 7.14 13.44 -7.90
CA ARG A 283 6.61 12.26 -8.60
C ARG A 283 5.15 12.00 -8.21
N PRO A 284 4.28 11.54 -9.13
CA PRO A 284 2.87 11.35 -8.86
C PRO A 284 2.62 10.28 -7.78
N VAL A 285 1.60 10.52 -6.98
CA VAL A 285 1.09 9.57 -5.98
C VAL A 285 -0.40 9.36 -6.23
N VAL A 286 -0.75 8.19 -6.76
CA VAL A 286 -2.15 7.82 -7.02
C VAL A 286 -2.75 7.26 -5.75
N VAL A 287 -3.60 8.05 -5.09
CA VAL A 287 -4.28 7.70 -3.85
C VAL A 287 -5.64 7.12 -4.19
N ARG A 288 -5.83 5.84 -3.87
CA ARG A 288 -7.14 5.20 -3.99
C ARG A 288 -8.01 5.63 -2.81
N MET A 289 -9.19 6.20 -3.11
CA MET A 289 -10.22 6.42 -2.10
C MET A 289 -10.61 5.07 -1.47
N SER A 290 -11.10 5.08 -0.24
CA SER A 290 -11.28 3.86 0.55
C SER A 290 -12.17 2.81 -0.13
N ASP A 291 -11.71 1.55 -0.16
CA ASP A 291 -12.40 0.44 -0.82
C ASP A 291 -12.70 -0.71 0.17
N PHE A 292 -13.09 -0.37 1.37
CA PHE A 292 -13.52 -1.37 2.33
C PHE A 292 -14.84 -2.04 1.93
N LYS A 293 -14.88 -3.32 2.13
CA LYS A 293 -16.12 -4.11 2.13
C LYS A 293 -16.88 -3.88 3.43
N THR A 294 -18.17 -4.19 3.46
CA THR A 294 -19.01 -4.03 4.66
C THR A 294 -18.49 -4.76 5.88
N ASN A 295 -18.00 -5.99 5.71
CA ASN A 295 -17.40 -6.77 6.79
C ASN A 295 -16.09 -6.17 7.32
N GLU A 296 -15.29 -5.58 6.45
CA GLU A 296 -14.05 -4.90 6.83
C GLU A 296 -14.32 -3.60 7.59
N TYR A 297 -15.25 -2.78 7.09
CA TYR A 297 -15.70 -1.59 7.81
C TYR A 297 -16.38 -1.91 9.15
N ALA A 298 -17.16 -3.01 9.21
CA ALA A 298 -17.80 -3.45 10.45
C ALA A 298 -16.79 -3.85 11.53
N SER A 299 -15.57 -4.26 11.15
CA SER A 299 -14.50 -4.62 12.08
C SER A 299 -13.75 -3.44 12.68
N LEU A 300 -13.90 -2.23 12.11
CA LEU A 300 -13.35 -1.02 12.71
C LEU A 300 -14.12 -0.64 13.97
N VAL A 301 -13.47 0.07 14.88
CA VAL A 301 -14.08 0.53 16.14
C VAL A 301 -15.38 1.28 15.85
N GLY A 302 -16.47 0.84 16.45
CA GLY A 302 -17.83 1.39 16.25
C GLY A 302 -18.48 1.00 14.92
N GLY A 303 -17.79 0.30 14.00
CA GLY A 303 -18.26 0.01 12.65
C GLY A 303 -19.49 -0.87 12.57
N SER A 304 -19.65 -1.81 13.50
CA SER A 304 -20.81 -2.71 13.58
C SER A 304 -22.16 -2.00 13.73
N ALA A 305 -22.16 -0.74 14.14
CA ALA A 305 -23.38 0.08 14.26
C ALA A 305 -23.87 0.65 12.92
N PHE A 306 -23.00 0.77 11.93
CA PHE A 306 -23.25 1.50 10.68
C PHE A 306 -23.27 0.59 9.44
N GLU A 307 -22.67 -0.60 9.53
CA GLU A 307 -22.55 -1.48 8.38
C GLU A 307 -23.66 -2.53 8.30
N PRO A 308 -24.28 -2.70 7.12
CA PRO A 308 -25.24 -3.77 6.91
C PRO A 308 -24.52 -5.13 6.80
N HIS A 309 -25.21 -6.18 7.20
CA HIS A 309 -24.77 -7.54 6.90
C HIS A 309 -25.07 -7.87 5.43
N GLU A 310 -24.05 -8.29 4.68
CA GLU A 310 -24.18 -8.73 3.30
C GLU A 310 -23.70 -10.18 3.14
N GLU A 311 -24.39 -10.99 2.36
CA GLU A 311 -23.98 -12.36 2.06
C GLU A 311 -22.74 -12.42 1.16
N ASN A 312 -22.55 -11.43 0.29
CA ASN A 312 -21.39 -11.30 -0.57
C ASN A 312 -20.84 -9.86 -0.58
N PRO A 313 -20.05 -9.48 0.42
CA PRO A 313 -19.46 -8.15 0.52
C PRO A 313 -18.56 -7.76 -0.67
N MET A 314 -17.98 -8.75 -1.37
CA MET A 314 -17.15 -8.50 -2.57
C MET A 314 -17.92 -7.81 -3.69
N LEU A 315 -19.20 -8.16 -3.87
CA LEU A 315 -20.10 -7.56 -4.88
C LEU A 315 -21.06 -6.53 -4.28
N GLY A 316 -20.93 -6.27 -2.99
CA GLY A 316 -21.84 -5.48 -2.20
C GLY A 316 -21.56 -3.97 -2.18
N PHE A 317 -21.78 -3.37 -1.02
CA PHE A 317 -21.69 -1.95 -0.75
C PHE A 317 -20.24 -1.52 -0.51
N ARG A 318 -19.49 -1.31 -1.60
CA ARG A 318 -18.07 -0.90 -1.59
C ARG A 318 -17.77 0.10 -2.71
N GLY A 319 -16.66 0.82 -2.59
CA GLY A 319 -16.14 1.75 -3.59
C GLY A 319 -17.16 2.82 -3.99
N ALA A 320 -17.24 3.12 -5.28
CA ALA A 320 -18.05 4.22 -5.82
C ALA A 320 -19.54 4.14 -5.43
N SER A 321 -20.13 2.95 -5.29
CA SER A 321 -21.53 2.83 -4.86
C SER A 321 -21.73 3.31 -3.42
N ARG A 322 -20.74 3.15 -2.56
CA ARG A 322 -20.75 3.66 -1.18
C ARG A 322 -20.72 5.19 -1.19
N TYR A 323 -19.84 5.79 -1.98
CA TYR A 323 -19.73 7.24 -2.10
C TYR A 323 -20.96 7.91 -2.71
N ALA A 324 -21.63 7.21 -3.61
CA ALA A 324 -22.86 7.66 -4.24
C ALA A 324 -24.09 7.56 -3.30
N HIS A 325 -24.00 6.77 -2.22
CA HIS A 325 -25.15 6.46 -1.38
C HIS A 325 -25.24 7.42 -0.17
N PRO A 326 -26.48 7.90 0.19
CA PRO A 326 -26.67 8.80 1.31
C PRO A 326 -26.18 8.23 2.67
N ALA A 327 -26.21 6.91 2.85
CA ALA A 327 -25.77 6.28 4.10
C ALA A 327 -24.28 6.48 4.40
N TYR A 328 -23.45 6.88 3.42
CA TYR A 328 -22.03 7.11 3.64
C TYR A 328 -21.57 8.51 3.19
N GLU A 329 -22.51 9.40 2.92
CA GLU A 329 -22.22 10.75 2.42
C GLU A 329 -21.26 11.52 3.33
N GLU A 330 -21.48 11.46 4.64
CA GLU A 330 -20.65 12.14 5.65
C GLU A 330 -19.25 11.50 5.72
N GLY A 331 -19.14 10.17 5.66
CA GLY A 331 -17.84 9.47 5.61
C GLY A 331 -17.03 9.85 4.37
N PHE A 332 -17.68 9.87 3.20
CA PHE A 332 -17.03 10.31 1.96
C PHE A 332 -16.60 11.78 2.01
N ALA A 333 -17.41 12.64 2.64
CA ALA A 333 -17.04 14.04 2.83
C ALA A 333 -15.78 14.21 3.69
N LEU A 334 -15.56 13.36 4.70
CA LEU A 334 -14.34 13.36 5.50
C LEU A 334 -13.11 12.99 4.66
N GLU A 335 -13.22 11.95 3.83
CA GLU A 335 -12.14 11.56 2.93
C GLU A 335 -11.79 12.70 1.94
N CYS A 336 -12.79 13.32 1.34
CA CYS A 336 -12.60 14.47 0.44
C CYS A 336 -11.96 15.66 1.14
N ARG A 337 -12.37 15.97 2.37
CA ARG A 337 -11.77 17.05 3.18
C ARG A 337 -10.29 16.77 3.47
N ALA A 338 -9.94 15.53 3.79
CA ALA A 338 -8.55 15.14 4.01
C ALA A 338 -7.71 15.31 2.72
N MET A 339 -8.21 14.87 1.57
CA MET A 339 -7.50 15.02 0.30
C MET A 339 -7.35 16.48 -0.12
N ARG A 340 -8.36 17.29 0.17
CA ARG A 340 -8.29 18.74 -0.07
C ARG A 340 -7.22 19.39 0.81
N ARG A 341 -7.15 19.03 2.10
CA ARG A 341 -6.10 19.50 3.01
C ARG A 341 -4.71 19.14 2.50
N VAL A 342 -4.50 17.90 2.06
CA VAL A 342 -3.21 17.47 1.48
C VAL A 342 -2.82 18.34 0.28
N ARG A 343 -3.74 18.62 -0.62
CA ARG A 343 -3.42 19.36 -1.84
C ARG A 343 -3.35 20.88 -1.65
N GLU A 344 -4.31 21.45 -0.90
CA GLU A 344 -4.46 22.91 -0.78
C GLU A 344 -3.65 23.48 0.39
N GLU A 345 -3.68 22.85 1.58
CA GLU A 345 -3.01 23.36 2.77
C GLU A 345 -1.56 22.88 2.86
N MET A 346 -1.29 21.58 2.61
CA MET A 346 0.06 21.04 2.60
C MET A 346 0.81 21.29 1.28
N GLY A 347 0.12 21.73 0.21
CA GLY A 347 0.72 22.05 -1.08
C GLY A 347 1.18 20.84 -1.89
N LEU A 348 0.77 19.63 -1.54
CA LEU A 348 1.21 18.38 -2.18
C LEU A 348 0.37 18.08 -3.42
N THR A 349 0.58 18.84 -4.46
CA THR A 349 -0.19 18.78 -5.72
C THR A 349 0.11 17.57 -6.58
N ASN A 350 1.12 16.77 -6.23
CA ASN A 350 1.45 15.51 -6.88
C ASN A 350 0.48 14.35 -6.55
N VAL A 351 -0.50 14.57 -5.67
CA VAL A 351 -1.56 13.61 -5.38
C VAL A 351 -2.57 13.55 -6.53
N VAL A 352 -2.76 12.36 -7.08
CA VAL A 352 -3.82 11.98 -8.02
C VAL A 352 -4.84 11.14 -7.25
N LEU A 353 -6.14 11.40 -7.43
CA LEU A 353 -7.18 10.61 -6.76
C LEU A 353 -7.68 9.49 -7.66
N MET A 354 -7.96 8.33 -7.09
CA MET A 354 -8.46 7.18 -7.83
C MET A 354 -9.72 6.62 -7.17
N LEU A 355 -10.79 6.48 -7.97
CA LEU A 355 -12.05 5.94 -7.52
C LEU A 355 -12.08 4.41 -7.72
N PRO A 356 -12.26 3.62 -6.64
CA PRO A 356 -12.37 2.18 -6.73
C PRO A 356 -13.77 1.74 -7.12
N PHE A 357 -13.87 0.59 -7.74
CA PHE A 357 -15.08 -0.21 -7.98
C PHE A 357 -16.24 0.59 -8.59
N VAL A 358 -15.94 1.37 -9.64
CA VAL A 358 -16.93 2.19 -10.36
C VAL A 358 -17.70 1.32 -11.33
N ARG A 359 -18.94 0.97 -11.02
CA ARG A 359 -19.75 0.00 -11.79
C ARG A 359 -20.37 0.58 -13.04
N ARG A 360 -20.86 1.83 -12.98
CA ARG A 360 -21.67 2.43 -14.03
C ARG A 360 -21.27 3.89 -14.27
N LEU A 361 -21.53 4.37 -15.49
CA LEU A 361 -21.26 5.76 -15.86
C LEU A 361 -22.03 6.76 -15.00
N ALA A 362 -23.30 6.48 -14.70
CA ALA A 362 -24.13 7.35 -13.85
C ALA A 362 -23.59 7.41 -12.40
N GLU A 363 -22.99 6.34 -11.90
CA GLU A 363 -22.33 6.31 -10.59
C GLU A 363 -21.05 7.15 -10.62
N ALA A 364 -20.25 7.05 -11.69
CA ALA A 364 -19.09 7.91 -11.90
C ALA A 364 -19.48 9.39 -11.91
N ASP A 365 -20.51 9.75 -12.69
CA ASP A 365 -20.99 11.14 -12.80
C ASP A 365 -21.45 11.67 -11.44
N LEU A 366 -22.15 10.87 -10.63
CA LEU A 366 -22.62 11.25 -9.32
C LEU A 366 -21.46 11.47 -8.33
N VAL A 367 -20.49 10.53 -8.28
CA VAL A 367 -19.35 10.63 -7.36
C VAL A 367 -18.45 11.81 -7.74
N LEU A 368 -18.14 12.00 -9.02
CA LEU A 368 -17.35 13.14 -9.50
C LEU A 368 -18.06 14.47 -9.20
N GLY A 369 -19.39 14.52 -9.33
CA GLY A 369 -20.19 15.69 -8.94
C GLY A 369 -20.06 16.01 -7.45
N ARG A 370 -20.18 15.00 -6.57
CA ARG A 370 -19.98 15.18 -5.12
C ARG A 370 -18.58 15.62 -4.75
N MET A 371 -17.55 15.06 -5.39
CA MET A 371 -16.16 15.50 -5.21
C MET A 371 -16.01 16.98 -5.58
N ALA A 372 -16.60 17.40 -6.69
CA ALA A 372 -16.56 18.78 -7.13
C ALA A 372 -17.25 19.74 -6.14
N GLU A 373 -18.41 19.36 -5.60
CA GLU A 373 -19.13 20.09 -4.56
C GLU A 373 -18.29 20.23 -3.27
N LEU A 374 -17.49 19.22 -2.96
CA LEU A 374 -16.58 19.18 -1.80
C LEU A 374 -15.23 19.86 -2.07
N GLY A 375 -15.04 20.48 -3.26
CA GLY A 375 -13.85 21.24 -3.62
C GLY A 375 -12.82 20.46 -4.44
N LEU A 376 -13.04 19.18 -4.73
CA LEU A 376 -12.14 18.31 -5.50
C LEU A 376 -12.64 18.13 -6.95
N ALA A 377 -12.79 19.24 -7.68
CA ALA A 377 -13.19 19.18 -9.08
C ALA A 377 -12.02 18.74 -9.96
N ARG A 378 -12.26 17.74 -10.82
CA ARG A 378 -11.29 17.26 -11.83
C ARG A 378 -10.77 18.44 -12.67
N GLY A 379 -9.46 18.52 -12.87
CA GLY A 379 -8.78 19.58 -13.62
C GLY A 379 -8.52 20.86 -12.82
N ARG A 380 -9.23 21.09 -11.71
CA ARG A 380 -8.98 22.25 -10.85
C ARG A 380 -7.63 22.11 -10.15
N ASP A 381 -6.80 23.15 -10.25
CA ASP A 381 -5.45 23.18 -9.68
C ASP A 381 -4.60 21.95 -10.07
N GLY A 382 -4.81 21.44 -11.30
CA GLY A 382 -4.13 20.29 -11.84
C GLY A 382 -4.56 18.95 -11.23
N LEU A 383 -5.68 18.87 -10.50
CA LEU A 383 -6.18 17.62 -9.94
C LEU A 383 -6.55 16.65 -11.06
N GLN A 384 -5.87 15.51 -11.09
CA GLN A 384 -6.24 14.37 -11.92
C GLN A 384 -7.09 13.37 -11.10
N VAL A 385 -8.08 12.80 -11.75
CA VAL A 385 -8.93 11.76 -11.17
C VAL A 385 -8.91 10.53 -12.07
N TYR A 386 -8.46 9.41 -11.52
CA TYR A 386 -8.44 8.10 -12.19
C TYR A 386 -9.61 7.25 -11.73
N ALA A 387 -9.96 6.23 -12.50
CA ALA A 387 -10.81 5.14 -12.05
C ALA A 387 -10.01 3.84 -12.01
N MET A 388 -10.31 2.98 -11.05
CA MET A 388 -9.87 1.58 -11.15
C MET A 388 -10.68 0.87 -12.22
N CYS A 389 -9.98 0.36 -13.22
CA CYS A 389 -10.53 -0.52 -14.23
C CYS A 389 -10.46 -1.97 -13.73
N GLU A 390 -11.46 -2.38 -12.99
CA GLU A 390 -11.45 -3.67 -12.29
C GLU A 390 -12.77 -4.42 -12.43
N ILE A 391 -13.70 -3.86 -13.20
CA ILE A 391 -14.99 -4.45 -13.50
C ILE A 391 -15.08 -4.59 -15.02
N PRO A 392 -15.52 -5.74 -15.58
CA PRO A 392 -15.65 -5.92 -17.02
C PRO A 392 -16.40 -4.79 -17.73
N ASN A 393 -17.39 -4.16 -17.07
CA ASN A 393 -18.10 -3.01 -17.63
C ASN A 393 -17.21 -1.80 -17.90
N ASN A 394 -16.11 -1.62 -17.13
CA ASN A 394 -15.16 -0.54 -17.39
C ASN A 394 -14.43 -0.74 -18.71
N VAL A 395 -14.15 -1.99 -19.07
CA VAL A 395 -13.49 -2.36 -20.32
C VAL A 395 -14.45 -2.28 -21.51
N ILE A 396 -15.68 -2.78 -21.32
CA ILE A 396 -16.72 -2.74 -22.37
C ILE A 396 -17.05 -1.29 -22.75
N LEU A 397 -17.13 -0.39 -21.78
CA LEU A 397 -17.47 1.03 -21.97
C LEU A 397 -16.23 1.94 -21.76
N VAL A 398 -15.06 1.45 -22.18
CA VAL A 398 -13.78 2.15 -21.92
C VAL A 398 -13.76 3.57 -22.49
N ASP A 399 -14.33 3.80 -23.66
CA ASP A 399 -14.37 5.12 -24.29
C ASP A 399 -15.21 6.11 -23.47
N GLU A 400 -16.34 5.66 -22.95
CA GLU A 400 -17.23 6.47 -22.11
C GLU A 400 -16.62 6.77 -20.72
N PHE A 401 -15.92 5.81 -20.13
CA PHE A 401 -15.17 6.02 -18.92
C PHE A 401 -13.99 6.99 -19.16
N ALA A 402 -13.29 6.86 -20.27
CA ALA A 402 -12.18 7.73 -20.63
C ALA A 402 -12.56 9.22 -20.75
N HIS A 403 -13.80 9.54 -21.13
CA HIS A 403 -14.27 10.93 -21.12
C HIS A 403 -14.43 11.53 -19.70
N ARG A 404 -14.57 10.68 -18.68
CA ARG A 404 -14.81 11.07 -17.29
C ARG A 404 -13.56 11.14 -16.43
N PHE A 405 -12.53 10.40 -16.81
CA PHE A 405 -11.32 10.21 -16.01
C PHE A 405 -10.07 10.62 -16.79
N ASP A 406 -9.00 10.96 -16.09
CA ASP A 406 -7.70 11.32 -16.66
C ASP A 406 -6.82 10.09 -16.88
N GLY A 407 -7.21 8.96 -16.31
CA GLY A 407 -6.55 7.67 -16.47
C GLY A 407 -7.37 6.53 -15.92
N LEU A 408 -7.04 5.32 -16.38
CA LEU A 408 -7.55 4.07 -15.87
C LEU A 408 -6.39 3.27 -15.28
N SER A 409 -6.53 2.87 -14.02
CA SER A 409 -5.58 1.96 -13.36
C SER A 409 -6.23 0.58 -13.24
N ILE A 410 -5.66 -0.40 -13.91
CA ILE A 410 -6.22 -1.75 -13.97
C ILE A 410 -5.98 -2.46 -12.64
N GLY A 411 -7.07 -2.76 -11.92
CA GLY A 411 -7.07 -3.60 -10.72
C GLY A 411 -7.17 -5.07 -11.11
N SER A 412 -6.05 -5.70 -11.48
CA SER A 412 -6.05 -7.05 -12.05
C SER A 412 -6.70 -8.10 -11.17
N ASN A 413 -6.61 -7.94 -9.84
CA ASN A 413 -7.20 -8.88 -8.90
C ASN A 413 -8.74 -8.97 -9.04
N ASP A 414 -9.44 -7.85 -8.91
CA ASP A 414 -10.90 -7.82 -9.05
C ASP A 414 -11.35 -8.04 -10.51
N LEU A 415 -10.58 -7.52 -11.49
CA LEU A 415 -10.87 -7.78 -12.90
C LEU A 415 -10.80 -9.27 -13.22
N THR A 416 -9.82 -10.00 -12.72
CA THR A 416 -9.72 -11.45 -12.88
C THR A 416 -10.88 -12.17 -12.24
N GLN A 417 -11.16 -11.86 -10.97
CA GLN A 417 -12.29 -12.44 -10.24
C GLN A 417 -13.62 -12.27 -11.00
N LEU A 418 -13.88 -11.06 -11.49
CA LEU A 418 -15.14 -10.76 -12.17
C LEU A 418 -15.20 -11.26 -13.62
N THR A 419 -14.05 -11.36 -14.29
CA THR A 419 -13.97 -11.90 -15.64
C THR A 419 -14.20 -13.41 -15.64
N LEU A 420 -13.58 -14.12 -14.70
CA LEU A 420 -13.67 -15.57 -14.58
C LEU A 420 -14.90 -16.02 -13.75
N GLY A 421 -15.50 -15.10 -12.97
CA GLY A 421 -16.61 -15.44 -12.07
C GLY A 421 -16.16 -16.30 -10.88
N VAL A 422 -14.94 -16.09 -10.42
CA VAL A 422 -14.29 -16.87 -9.34
C VAL A 422 -14.09 -15.98 -8.13
N ASP A 423 -14.48 -16.45 -6.96
CA ASP A 423 -14.14 -15.81 -5.70
C ASP A 423 -12.71 -16.19 -5.31
N ARG A 424 -11.79 -15.22 -5.35
CA ARG A 424 -10.36 -15.44 -5.01
C ARG A 424 -10.11 -15.82 -3.56
N ASP A 425 -11.05 -15.45 -2.67
CA ASP A 425 -10.95 -15.72 -1.23
C ASP A 425 -11.54 -17.11 -0.88
N SER A 426 -12.17 -17.79 -1.84
CA SER A 426 -12.72 -19.13 -1.67
C SER A 426 -11.66 -20.20 -1.93
N GLU A 427 -11.25 -20.92 -0.90
CA GLU A 427 -10.27 -22.02 -1.00
C GLU A 427 -10.70 -23.12 -1.97
N ILE A 428 -12.01 -23.30 -2.16
CA ILE A 428 -12.57 -24.38 -3.00
C ILE A 428 -12.35 -24.11 -4.49
N VAL A 429 -12.47 -22.86 -4.92
CA VAL A 429 -12.40 -22.48 -6.35
C VAL A 429 -11.17 -21.63 -6.70
N ALA A 430 -10.27 -21.39 -5.71
CA ALA A 430 -9.06 -20.59 -5.93
C ALA A 430 -8.13 -21.15 -7.03
N PHE A 431 -8.23 -22.43 -7.36
CA PHE A 431 -7.46 -23.07 -8.43
C PHE A 431 -7.86 -22.55 -9.83
N ASP A 432 -9.08 -22.01 -10.00
CA ASP A 432 -9.56 -21.40 -11.24
C ASP A 432 -9.16 -19.91 -11.36
N TYR A 433 -8.55 -19.32 -10.31
CA TYR A 433 -8.10 -17.95 -10.32
C TYR A 433 -6.68 -17.85 -10.90
N ASP A 434 -6.55 -17.32 -12.11
CA ASP A 434 -5.25 -17.01 -12.74
C ASP A 434 -5.33 -15.67 -13.48
N GLU A 435 -4.57 -14.68 -13.03
CA GLU A 435 -4.46 -13.36 -13.67
C GLU A 435 -3.85 -13.45 -15.10
N ARG A 436 -3.21 -14.56 -15.44
CA ARG A 436 -2.63 -14.83 -16.76
C ARG A 436 -3.57 -15.51 -17.75
N ASP A 437 -4.82 -15.79 -17.33
CA ASP A 437 -5.83 -16.38 -18.21
C ASP A 437 -5.98 -15.53 -19.49
N PRO A 438 -6.11 -16.18 -20.68
CA PRO A 438 -6.26 -15.45 -21.94
C PRO A 438 -7.43 -14.47 -21.97
N GLY A 439 -8.54 -14.76 -21.30
CA GLY A 439 -9.69 -13.87 -21.19
C GLY A 439 -9.35 -12.61 -20.36
N VAL A 440 -8.63 -12.78 -19.28
CA VAL A 440 -8.16 -11.66 -18.42
C VAL A 440 -7.15 -10.81 -19.19
N LYS A 441 -6.16 -11.41 -19.82
CA LYS A 441 -5.20 -10.71 -20.70
C LYS A 441 -5.88 -9.90 -21.79
N ARG A 442 -6.91 -10.48 -22.42
CA ARG A 442 -7.68 -9.75 -23.45
C ARG A 442 -8.45 -8.57 -22.88
N MET A 443 -9.00 -8.66 -21.67
CA MET A 443 -9.65 -7.54 -20.99
C MET A 443 -8.64 -6.42 -20.70
N ILE A 444 -7.45 -6.76 -20.22
CA ILE A 444 -6.35 -5.80 -19.97
C ILE A 444 -5.95 -5.12 -21.29
N GLU A 445 -5.74 -5.87 -22.35
CA GLU A 445 -5.37 -5.35 -23.67
C GLU A 445 -6.41 -4.36 -24.21
N LEU A 446 -7.69 -4.71 -24.12
CA LEU A 446 -8.80 -3.83 -24.53
C LEU A 446 -8.85 -2.52 -23.73
N ALA A 447 -8.58 -2.59 -22.41
CA ALA A 447 -8.52 -1.42 -21.56
C ALA A 447 -7.38 -0.49 -21.99
N VAL A 448 -6.16 -1.03 -22.20
CA VAL A 448 -4.98 -0.26 -22.66
C VAL A 448 -5.20 0.34 -24.04
N GLU A 449 -5.75 -0.43 -24.99
CA GLU A 449 -6.14 0.07 -26.33
C GLU A 449 -7.14 1.22 -26.23
N GLY A 450 -8.14 1.09 -25.35
CA GLY A 450 -9.13 2.13 -25.10
C GLY A 450 -8.54 3.40 -24.53
N CYS A 451 -7.67 3.29 -23.51
CA CYS A 451 -6.95 4.44 -22.95
C CYS A 451 -6.12 5.15 -24.03
N ARG A 452 -5.32 4.40 -24.80
CA ARG A 452 -4.50 4.95 -25.86
C ARG A 452 -5.33 5.67 -26.92
N ARG A 453 -6.45 5.10 -27.35
CA ARG A 453 -7.37 5.69 -28.35
C ARG A 453 -7.96 7.01 -27.87
N ASN A 454 -8.17 7.15 -26.56
CA ASN A 454 -8.74 8.34 -25.94
C ASN A 454 -7.69 9.30 -25.37
N GLY A 455 -6.40 8.98 -25.46
CA GLY A 455 -5.31 9.84 -24.98
C GLY A 455 -5.28 10.04 -23.46
N ILE A 456 -5.76 9.05 -22.70
CA ILE A 456 -5.69 9.03 -21.23
C ILE A 456 -4.66 8.01 -20.75
N HIS A 457 -4.19 8.17 -19.51
CA HIS A 457 -3.21 7.29 -18.91
C HIS A 457 -3.76 5.88 -18.69
N SER A 458 -2.95 4.86 -19.02
CA SER A 458 -3.20 3.45 -18.72
C SER A 458 -2.18 2.92 -17.71
N GLY A 459 -2.64 2.45 -16.56
CA GLY A 459 -1.80 1.84 -15.54
C GLY A 459 -2.32 0.47 -15.12
N LEU A 460 -1.46 -0.34 -14.49
CA LEU A 460 -1.88 -1.54 -13.77
C LEU A 460 -1.33 -1.48 -12.36
N CYS A 461 -2.19 -1.64 -11.36
CA CYS A 461 -1.84 -1.58 -9.94
C CYS A 461 -2.08 -2.89 -9.18
N GLY A 462 -2.50 -3.94 -9.88
CA GLY A 462 -2.57 -5.29 -9.31
C GLY A 462 -1.19 -5.90 -9.08
N GLN A 463 -1.15 -7.09 -8.50
CA GLN A 463 0.10 -7.74 -8.12
C GLN A 463 0.74 -8.56 -9.25
N ALA A 464 -0.02 -8.84 -10.31
CA ALA A 464 0.41 -9.71 -11.41
C ALA A 464 1.82 -9.43 -11.96
N PRO A 465 2.23 -8.17 -12.28
CA PRO A 465 3.57 -7.92 -12.81
C PRO A 465 4.68 -8.08 -11.77
N SER A 466 4.37 -8.00 -10.47
CA SER A 466 5.32 -8.30 -9.39
C SER A 466 5.52 -9.79 -9.21
N ASP A 467 4.45 -10.56 -9.40
CA ASP A 467 4.42 -11.99 -9.12
C ASP A 467 4.80 -12.84 -10.35
N TYR A 468 4.51 -12.35 -11.55
CA TYR A 468 4.72 -13.08 -12.81
C TYR A 468 5.51 -12.24 -13.81
N PRO A 469 6.79 -12.58 -14.11
CA PRO A 469 7.60 -11.86 -15.08
C PRO A 469 7.01 -11.80 -16.49
N ASP A 470 6.26 -12.84 -16.89
CA ASP A 470 5.57 -12.89 -18.18
C ASP A 470 4.40 -11.90 -18.26
N MET A 471 3.80 -11.52 -17.14
CA MET A 471 2.81 -10.44 -17.10
C MET A 471 3.44 -9.07 -17.30
N ALA A 472 4.58 -8.79 -16.68
CA ALA A 472 5.29 -7.54 -16.93
C ALA A 472 5.71 -7.42 -18.40
N GLN A 473 6.20 -8.53 -19.00
CA GLN A 473 6.50 -8.59 -20.43
C GLN A 473 5.26 -8.30 -21.28
N PHE A 474 4.15 -8.97 -21.03
CA PHE A 474 2.90 -8.77 -21.75
C PHE A 474 2.43 -7.31 -21.69
N LEU A 475 2.49 -6.66 -20.52
CA LEU A 475 2.08 -5.28 -20.34
C LEU A 475 2.93 -4.31 -21.18
N VAL A 476 4.24 -4.52 -21.24
CA VAL A 476 5.15 -3.74 -22.12
C VAL A 476 4.81 -3.96 -23.59
N GLU A 477 4.58 -5.21 -24.01
CA GLU A 477 4.25 -5.56 -25.41
C GLU A 477 2.96 -4.89 -25.89
N ILE A 478 1.93 -4.81 -25.04
CA ILE A 478 0.67 -4.10 -25.37
C ILE A 478 0.80 -2.57 -25.23
N GLY A 479 1.92 -2.07 -24.70
CA GLY A 479 2.26 -0.65 -24.58
C GLY A 479 1.46 0.07 -23.51
N ILE A 480 1.39 -0.49 -22.30
CA ILE A 480 0.86 0.18 -21.11
C ILE A 480 1.77 1.36 -20.70
N ASP A 481 1.20 2.44 -20.15
CA ASP A 481 1.99 3.60 -19.74
C ASP A 481 2.72 3.38 -18.42
N SER A 482 2.09 2.68 -17.46
CA SER A 482 2.70 2.39 -16.16
C SER A 482 2.32 1.03 -15.60
N MET A 483 3.21 0.45 -14.79
CA MET A 483 2.90 -0.68 -13.93
C MET A 483 3.37 -0.41 -12.51
N SER A 484 2.52 -0.71 -11.53
CA SER A 484 2.85 -0.60 -10.12
C SER A 484 3.31 -1.92 -9.57
N LEU A 485 4.46 -1.89 -8.91
CA LEU A 485 5.13 -3.05 -8.38
C LEU A 485 5.19 -3.00 -6.85
N ASN A 486 5.28 -4.16 -6.25
CA ASN A 486 5.68 -4.23 -4.85
C ASN A 486 7.16 -3.81 -4.71
N PRO A 487 7.56 -3.16 -3.62
CA PRO A 487 8.94 -2.65 -3.45
C PRO A 487 10.02 -3.70 -3.67
N ASP A 488 9.78 -4.95 -3.26
CA ASP A 488 10.68 -6.09 -3.39
C ASP A 488 10.93 -6.55 -4.84
N SER A 489 10.02 -6.24 -5.76
CA SER A 489 10.11 -6.65 -7.17
C SER A 489 10.65 -5.57 -8.11
N ILE A 490 10.75 -4.31 -7.65
CA ILE A 490 11.10 -3.15 -8.50
C ILE A 490 12.38 -3.39 -9.31
N LEU A 491 13.48 -3.75 -8.66
CA LEU A 491 14.77 -3.87 -9.34
C LEU A 491 14.79 -4.98 -10.38
N ARG A 492 14.24 -6.14 -10.02
CA ARG A 492 14.18 -7.29 -10.91
C ARG A 492 13.34 -6.98 -12.15
N THR A 493 12.15 -6.43 -11.90
CA THR A 493 11.21 -6.14 -12.99
C THR A 493 11.69 -4.99 -13.86
N THR A 494 12.28 -3.92 -13.27
CA THR A 494 12.86 -2.82 -14.05
C THR A 494 13.91 -3.32 -15.04
N ARG A 495 14.84 -4.18 -14.61
CA ARG A 495 15.85 -4.77 -15.50
C ARG A 495 15.23 -5.57 -16.65
N ALA A 496 14.27 -6.42 -16.32
CA ALA A 496 13.57 -7.24 -17.32
C ALA A 496 12.80 -6.38 -18.34
N VAL A 497 12.19 -5.29 -17.88
CA VAL A 497 11.48 -4.33 -18.76
C VAL A 497 12.45 -3.60 -19.66
N VAL A 498 13.58 -3.11 -19.15
CA VAL A 498 14.62 -2.46 -19.95
C VAL A 498 15.14 -3.40 -21.04
N GLU A 499 15.54 -4.62 -20.68
CA GLU A 499 16.03 -5.63 -21.63
C GLU A 499 14.97 -5.96 -22.71
N LEU A 500 13.70 -5.96 -22.34
CA LEU A 500 12.61 -6.20 -23.28
C LEU A 500 12.44 -5.01 -24.23
N GLU A 501 12.38 -3.78 -23.70
CA GLU A 501 12.24 -2.56 -24.50
C GLU A 501 13.42 -2.37 -25.47
N GLU A 502 14.66 -2.72 -25.07
CA GLU A 502 15.82 -2.77 -25.96
C GLU A 502 15.60 -3.74 -27.12
N ARG A 503 15.12 -4.95 -26.83
CA ARG A 503 14.80 -5.94 -27.86
C ARG A 503 13.70 -5.48 -28.83
N LEU A 504 12.71 -4.73 -28.32
CA LEU A 504 11.62 -4.17 -29.11
C LEU A 504 12.02 -2.90 -29.87
N GLY A 505 13.24 -2.39 -29.69
CA GLY A 505 13.73 -1.15 -30.32
C GLY A 505 13.06 0.11 -29.76
N ALA A 506 12.56 0.05 -28.54
CA ALA A 506 11.80 1.10 -27.88
C ALA A 506 12.63 1.90 -26.86
N THR A 507 13.95 1.74 -26.84
CA THR A 507 14.84 2.49 -25.94
C THR A 507 15.04 3.92 -26.43
N THR A 508 14.91 4.86 -25.51
CA THR A 508 15.25 6.29 -25.70
C THR A 508 16.76 6.52 -25.59
#